data_cffa3eb7c6b6260513868beb46a7f705
#
_entry.id   cffa3eb7c6b6260513868beb46a7f705
#
_cell.length_a   1.000
_cell.length_b   1.000
_cell.length_c   1.000
_cell.angle_alpha   90.00
_cell.angle_beta   90.00
_cell.angle_gamma   90.00
#
_symmetry.space_group_name_H-M   'P 1'
#
loop_
_entity.id
_entity.type
_entity.pdbx_description
1 polymer ?
#
loop_
_entity_poly.entity_id
_entity_poly.type
_entity_poly.pdbx_seq_one_letter_code
_entity_poly.pdbx_strand_id
1 'polypeptide(L)'
;MVAVRTLGWPQNGLASVLESQFGVKLNKRHQRANWAARPLSPDQLAYARLDTHYLIPLRDKLAAELRIADRWAEAHEEFERLTHLNGRAAAPLHFDPQNFWGISGARDLSPREAAILRELYIYREHTAQRINRPPFKVMSEATLLAIAKTQPQTLDDLKPIPGMTDGQISRHGMHVLNAVIRGHKAPLPHHPHIEREDDEVLERYEALRRWRKGRAQERGVESDVIVPRDVLWEIARRAPRIPGELEQIAGFGPTRRAKYGEEIIQILKRQM
;
A
#
# COMPACT_ATOMS: atom_id res chain seq x y z
N MET A 1 5.43 14.40 -5.24
CA MET A 1 4.67 13.32 -5.92
C MET A 1 3.25 13.78 -6.26
N VAL A 2 2.42 14.23 -5.31
CA VAL A 2 1.04 14.71 -5.56
C VAL A 2 1.01 15.80 -6.64
N ALA A 3 1.77 16.88 -6.49
CA ALA A 3 1.83 17.97 -7.46
C ALA A 3 2.10 17.49 -8.90
N VAL A 4 3.06 16.60 -9.06
CA VAL A 4 3.46 16.04 -10.36
C VAL A 4 2.32 15.22 -10.99
N ARG A 5 1.62 14.40 -10.18
CA ARG A 5 0.45 13.63 -10.62
C ARG A 5 -0.73 14.53 -10.99
N THR A 6 -0.97 15.58 -10.18
CA THR A 6 -2.01 16.58 -10.46
C THR A 6 -1.72 17.34 -11.76
N LEU A 7 -0.44 17.57 -12.09
CA LEU A 7 -0.03 18.16 -13.37
C LEU A 7 -0.16 17.18 -14.56
N GLY A 8 -0.28 15.88 -14.29
CA GLY A 8 -0.34 14.86 -15.35
C GLY A 8 1.02 14.53 -15.96
N TRP A 9 2.11 14.77 -15.24
CA TRP A 9 3.43 14.44 -15.78
C TRP A 9 3.62 12.91 -15.85
N PRO A 10 4.27 12.39 -16.91
CA PRO A 10 4.34 10.96 -17.17
C PRO A 10 5.18 10.19 -16.16
N GLN A 11 6.11 10.88 -15.50
CA GLN A 11 6.99 10.31 -14.48
C GLN A 11 6.83 11.08 -13.18
N ASN A 12 6.57 10.37 -12.10
CA ASN A 12 6.25 10.97 -10.81
C ASN A 12 7.27 10.62 -9.69
N GLY A 13 8.36 9.88 -9.99
CA GLY A 13 9.46 9.61 -9.07
C GLY A 13 10.39 10.81 -8.90
N LEU A 14 10.85 11.08 -7.67
CA LEU A 14 11.75 12.22 -7.40
C LEU A 14 12.97 12.24 -8.33
N ALA A 15 13.62 11.09 -8.53
CA ALA A 15 14.79 10.99 -9.40
C ALA A 15 14.50 11.41 -10.84
N SER A 16 13.38 10.91 -11.42
CA SER A 16 12.97 11.24 -12.78
C SER A 16 12.56 12.70 -12.93
N VAL A 17 11.89 13.23 -11.91
CA VAL A 17 11.48 14.65 -11.89
C VAL A 17 12.72 15.56 -11.78
N LEU A 18 13.68 15.23 -10.93
CA LEU A 18 14.92 16.02 -10.84
C LEU A 18 15.76 15.93 -12.12
N GLU A 19 15.82 14.77 -12.76
CA GLU A 19 16.49 14.61 -14.04
C GLU A 19 15.84 15.47 -15.13
N SER A 20 14.50 15.42 -15.24
CA SER A 20 13.79 16.18 -16.27
C SER A 20 13.79 17.69 -16.03
N GLN A 21 13.74 18.15 -14.76
CA GLN A 21 13.57 19.57 -14.43
C GLN A 21 14.88 20.31 -14.14
N PHE A 22 15.91 19.59 -13.69
CA PHE A 22 17.20 20.19 -13.28
C PHE A 22 18.41 19.50 -13.93
N GLY A 23 18.22 18.47 -14.75
CA GLY A 23 19.31 17.70 -15.35
C GLY A 23 20.12 16.86 -14.34
N VAL A 24 19.57 16.66 -13.14
CA VAL A 24 20.26 16.01 -12.03
C VAL A 24 19.95 14.51 -12.00
N LYS A 25 20.97 13.68 -12.18
CA LYS A 25 20.85 12.23 -12.06
C LYS A 25 21.15 11.79 -10.63
N LEU A 26 20.13 11.30 -9.92
CA LEU A 26 20.29 10.72 -8.59
C LEU A 26 20.88 9.30 -8.68
N ASN A 27 21.93 9.03 -7.91
CA ASN A 27 22.49 7.70 -7.78
C ASN A 27 21.69 6.87 -6.78
N LYS A 28 21.08 5.78 -7.21
CA LYS A 28 20.25 4.90 -6.35
C LYS A 28 21.07 3.92 -5.48
N ARG A 29 22.40 3.94 -5.56
CA ARG A 29 23.30 2.97 -4.89
C ARG A 29 23.06 2.86 -3.39
N HIS A 30 22.78 4.00 -2.72
CA HIS A 30 22.61 4.06 -1.28
C HIS A 30 21.14 4.00 -0.82
N GLN A 31 20.18 3.88 -1.72
CA GLN A 31 18.75 3.83 -1.37
C GLN A 31 18.42 2.70 -0.39
N ARG A 32 19.16 1.57 -0.44
CA ARG A 32 18.98 0.39 0.43
C ARG A 32 20.14 0.21 1.41
N ALA A 33 20.98 1.23 1.61
CA ALA A 33 22.08 1.17 2.54
C ALA A 33 21.59 1.05 4.01
N ASN A 34 22.48 0.61 4.89
CA ASN A 34 22.19 0.61 6.32
C ASN A 34 22.34 2.04 6.87
N TRP A 35 21.23 2.78 6.91
CA TRP A 35 21.18 4.14 7.43
C TRP A 35 21.24 4.24 8.96
N ALA A 36 21.17 3.12 9.69
CA ALA A 36 21.37 3.08 11.14
C ALA A 36 22.85 2.99 11.54
N ALA A 37 23.75 2.66 10.61
CA ALA A 37 25.19 2.61 10.87
C ALA A 37 25.74 4.00 11.24
N ARG A 38 26.70 4.05 12.14
CA ARG A 38 27.44 5.27 12.54
C ARG A 38 28.93 4.97 12.61
N PRO A 39 29.77 5.89 12.11
CA PRO A 39 29.44 7.08 11.31
C PRO A 39 28.90 6.72 9.93
N LEU A 40 28.15 7.64 9.30
CA LEU A 40 27.78 7.50 7.88
C LEU A 40 29.01 7.75 7.01
N SER A 41 29.12 7.03 5.89
CA SER A 41 30.19 7.24 4.92
C SER A 41 30.02 8.58 4.18
N PRO A 42 31.11 9.18 3.65
CA PRO A 42 31.01 10.38 2.81
C PRO A 42 30.03 10.23 1.64
N ASP A 43 29.97 9.07 1.01
CA ASP A 43 29.05 8.78 -0.09
C ASP A 43 27.57 8.73 0.37
N GLN A 44 27.31 8.20 1.57
CA GLN A 44 25.98 8.23 2.16
C GLN A 44 25.54 9.66 2.50
N LEU A 45 26.46 10.47 3.04
CA LEU A 45 26.19 11.89 3.31
C LEU A 45 25.92 12.67 2.03
N ALA A 46 26.72 12.44 0.98
CA ALA A 46 26.49 13.05 -0.33
C ALA A 46 25.13 12.65 -0.92
N TYR A 47 24.77 11.39 -0.82
CA TYR A 47 23.44 10.89 -1.24
C TYR A 47 22.31 11.59 -0.48
N ALA A 48 22.36 11.63 0.86
CA ALA A 48 21.34 12.26 1.69
C ALA A 48 21.17 13.77 1.40
N ARG A 49 22.29 14.47 1.13
CA ARG A 49 22.26 15.88 0.74
C ARG A 49 21.54 16.10 -0.59
N LEU A 50 21.75 15.24 -1.58
CA LEU A 50 21.09 15.34 -2.88
C LEU A 50 19.59 15.04 -2.80
N ASP A 51 19.15 14.16 -1.90
CA ASP A 51 17.72 13.85 -1.68
C ASP A 51 16.93 15.07 -1.17
N THR A 52 17.59 16.05 -0.58
CA THR A 52 16.93 17.25 0.00
C THR A 52 17.29 18.55 -0.69
N HIS A 53 18.47 18.67 -1.29
CA HIS A 53 19.02 19.91 -1.85
C HIS A 53 18.09 20.59 -2.86
N TYR A 54 17.46 19.80 -3.70
CA TYR A 54 16.58 20.30 -4.77
C TYR A 54 15.11 20.40 -4.39
N LEU A 55 14.70 20.07 -3.15
CA LEU A 55 13.29 20.05 -2.78
C LEU A 55 12.66 21.44 -2.76
N ILE A 56 13.39 22.47 -2.32
CA ILE A 56 12.88 23.85 -2.28
C ILE A 56 12.68 24.41 -3.70
N PRO A 57 13.70 24.42 -4.59
CA PRO A 57 13.52 24.91 -5.95
C PRO A 57 12.50 24.07 -6.74
N LEU A 58 12.40 22.75 -6.47
CA LEU A 58 11.38 21.89 -7.07
C LEU A 58 9.97 22.27 -6.60
N ARG A 59 9.79 22.55 -5.28
CA ARG A 59 8.52 23.04 -4.74
C ARG A 59 8.07 24.32 -5.42
N ASP A 60 8.97 25.29 -5.56
CA ASP A 60 8.64 26.58 -6.14
C ASP A 60 8.24 26.46 -7.61
N LYS A 61 8.97 25.63 -8.36
CA LYS A 61 8.64 25.33 -9.76
C LYS A 61 7.27 24.64 -9.88
N LEU A 62 7.03 23.57 -9.10
CA LEU A 62 5.75 22.84 -9.13
C LEU A 62 4.58 23.75 -8.70
N ALA A 63 4.78 24.63 -7.73
CA ALA A 63 3.77 25.59 -7.31
C ALA A 63 3.42 26.60 -8.42
N ALA A 64 4.40 27.07 -9.17
CA ALA A 64 4.19 27.92 -10.34
C ALA A 64 3.42 27.20 -11.45
N GLU A 65 3.87 25.99 -11.82
CA GLU A 65 3.22 25.14 -12.84
C GLU A 65 1.77 24.82 -12.48
N LEU A 66 1.49 24.48 -11.21
CA LEU A 66 0.12 24.23 -10.74
C LEU A 66 -0.79 25.44 -10.86
N ARG A 67 -0.26 26.66 -10.60
CA ARG A 67 -1.02 27.92 -10.75
C ARG A 67 -1.28 28.23 -12.24
N ILE A 68 -0.28 28.07 -13.09
CA ILE A 68 -0.42 28.26 -14.54
C ILE A 68 -1.48 27.31 -15.12
N ALA A 69 -1.48 26.05 -14.65
CA ALA A 69 -2.43 25.04 -15.09
C ALA A 69 -3.83 25.15 -14.43
N ASP A 70 -4.07 26.09 -13.56
CA ASP A 70 -5.30 26.22 -12.74
C ASP A 70 -5.63 24.96 -11.94
N ARG A 71 -4.57 24.33 -11.38
CA ARG A 71 -4.66 23.08 -10.59
C ARG A 71 -4.18 23.23 -9.15
N TRP A 72 -3.82 24.45 -8.75
CA TRP A 72 -3.28 24.71 -7.41
C TRP A 72 -4.26 24.34 -6.29
N ALA A 73 -5.51 24.80 -6.40
CA ALA A 73 -6.52 24.54 -5.36
C ALA A 73 -6.77 23.05 -5.13
N GLU A 74 -6.82 22.26 -6.22
CA GLU A 74 -6.99 20.82 -6.17
C GLU A 74 -5.77 20.10 -5.56
N ALA A 75 -4.56 20.52 -5.93
CA ALA A 75 -3.33 19.97 -5.34
C ALA A 75 -3.21 20.33 -3.86
N HIS A 76 -3.55 21.58 -3.48
CA HIS A 76 -3.52 22.03 -2.10
C HIS A 76 -4.52 21.26 -1.23
N GLU A 77 -5.74 21.04 -1.72
CA GLU A 77 -6.72 20.19 -1.04
C GLU A 77 -6.17 18.80 -0.74
N GLU A 78 -5.42 18.20 -1.68
CA GLU A 78 -4.79 16.91 -1.47
C GLU A 78 -3.61 16.97 -0.50
N PHE A 79 -2.84 18.06 -0.49
CA PHE A 79 -1.78 18.26 0.51
C PHE A 79 -2.36 18.30 1.92
N GLU A 80 -3.43 19.08 2.13
CA GLU A 80 -4.15 19.14 3.41
C GLU A 80 -4.70 17.76 3.80
N ARG A 81 -5.35 17.05 2.89
CA ARG A 81 -5.84 15.70 3.16
C ARG A 81 -4.75 14.77 3.66
N LEU A 82 -3.57 14.82 3.07
CA LEU A 82 -2.43 13.98 3.47
C LEU A 82 -1.90 14.32 4.87
N THR A 83 -1.97 15.58 5.30
CA THR A 83 -1.54 15.95 6.67
C THR A 83 -2.45 15.32 7.72
N HIS A 84 -3.74 15.13 7.41
CA HIS A 84 -4.72 14.53 8.31
C HIS A 84 -4.69 12.98 8.32
N LEU A 85 -4.19 12.32 7.26
CA LEU A 85 -4.07 10.86 7.22
C LEU A 85 -3.09 10.31 8.27
N ASN A 86 -2.05 11.06 8.60
CA ASN A 86 -1.00 10.66 9.53
C ASN A 86 -1.27 11.05 11.00
N GLY A 87 -2.40 11.70 11.29
CA GLY A 87 -2.77 12.13 12.66
C GLY A 87 -3.20 11.00 13.59
N ARG A 88 -3.42 9.81 13.08
CA ARG A 88 -3.46 8.61 13.90
C ARG A 88 -2.02 8.10 14.03
N ALA A 89 -1.38 8.38 15.18
CA ALA A 89 -0.23 7.58 15.58
C ALA A 89 -0.61 6.13 15.24
N ALA A 90 0.19 5.48 14.39
CA ALA A 90 -0.04 4.09 14.10
C ALA A 90 -0.14 3.40 15.45
N ALA A 91 -1.33 2.92 15.80
CA ALA A 91 -1.48 2.10 17.00
C ALA A 91 -0.35 1.08 16.90
N PRO A 92 0.39 0.81 17.99
CA PRO A 92 1.46 -0.16 17.94
C PRO A 92 0.88 -1.36 17.22
N LEU A 93 1.53 -1.79 16.12
CA LEU A 93 1.07 -2.89 15.29
C LEU A 93 0.84 -4.06 16.23
N HIS A 94 -0.42 -4.19 16.68
CA HIS A 94 -0.79 -5.29 17.56
C HIS A 94 -0.67 -6.53 16.68
N PHE A 95 0.25 -7.42 17.04
CA PHE A 95 0.38 -8.69 16.35
C PHE A 95 -0.93 -9.46 16.48
N ASP A 96 -1.57 -9.69 15.35
CA ASP A 96 -2.76 -10.54 15.27
C ASP A 96 -2.41 -11.79 14.45
N PRO A 97 -2.47 -12.98 15.09
CA PRO A 97 -2.26 -14.24 14.39
C PRO A 97 -3.16 -14.44 13.17
N GLN A 98 -4.32 -13.78 13.12
CA GLN A 98 -5.27 -13.90 11.99
C GLN A 98 -4.79 -13.14 10.73
N ASN A 99 -3.85 -12.23 10.87
CA ASN A 99 -3.29 -11.49 9.71
C ASN A 99 -2.56 -12.39 8.69
N PHE A 100 -2.32 -13.68 9.03
CA PHE A 100 -1.80 -14.65 8.05
C PHE A 100 -2.72 -14.82 6.83
N TRP A 101 -4.02 -14.55 6.96
CA TRP A 101 -4.96 -14.56 5.84
C TRP A 101 -4.68 -13.49 4.78
N GLY A 102 -3.88 -12.46 5.13
CA GLY A 102 -3.38 -11.45 4.20
C GLY A 102 -2.29 -11.94 3.25
N ILE A 103 -1.69 -13.10 3.53
CA ILE A 103 -0.69 -13.73 2.64
C ILE A 103 -1.38 -14.18 1.36
N SER A 104 -0.83 -13.77 0.21
CA SER A 104 -1.36 -14.15 -1.10
C SER A 104 -1.36 -15.67 -1.26
N GLY A 105 -2.52 -16.25 -1.59
CA GLY A 105 -2.71 -17.70 -1.70
C GLY A 105 -3.06 -18.41 -0.39
N ALA A 106 -3.13 -17.72 0.76
CA ALA A 106 -3.53 -18.32 2.02
C ALA A 106 -4.98 -18.85 1.99
N ARG A 107 -5.84 -18.19 1.22
CA ARG A 107 -7.26 -18.54 1.09
C ARG A 107 -7.53 -19.79 0.25
N ASP A 108 -6.55 -20.19 -0.56
CA ASP A 108 -6.64 -21.37 -1.43
C ASP A 108 -6.15 -22.65 -0.71
N LEU A 109 -5.68 -22.51 0.53
CA LEU A 109 -5.20 -23.62 1.33
C LEU A 109 -6.35 -24.44 1.94
N SER A 110 -6.12 -25.72 2.09
CA SER A 110 -6.98 -26.56 2.93
C SER A 110 -6.96 -26.05 4.39
N PRO A 111 -8.00 -26.34 5.20
CA PRO A 111 -8.03 -25.88 6.59
C PRO A 111 -6.81 -26.31 7.43
N ARG A 112 -6.22 -27.46 7.12
CA ARG A 112 -5.01 -27.94 7.81
C ARG A 112 -3.76 -27.19 7.38
N GLU A 113 -3.59 -26.97 6.09
CA GLU A 113 -2.49 -26.15 5.57
C GLU A 113 -2.58 -24.69 6.09
N ALA A 114 -3.77 -24.14 6.19
CA ALA A 114 -4.00 -22.81 6.76
C ALA A 114 -3.62 -22.76 8.26
N ALA A 115 -3.90 -23.81 9.03
CA ALA A 115 -3.45 -23.92 10.42
C ALA A 115 -1.92 -23.96 10.53
N ILE A 116 -1.25 -24.70 9.64
CA ILE A 116 0.21 -24.74 9.57
C ILE A 116 0.77 -23.37 9.16
N LEU A 117 0.20 -22.72 8.15
CA LEU A 117 0.61 -21.40 7.71
C LEU A 117 0.50 -20.37 8.85
N ARG A 118 -0.56 -20.42 9.66
CA ARG A 118 -0.74 -19.56 10.83
C ARG A 118 0.40 -19.73 11.84
N GLU A 119 0.78 -20.97 12.18
CA GLU A 119 1.87 -21.23 13.11
C GLU A 119 3.24 -20.78 12.56
N LEU A 120 3.47 -20.95 11.27
CA LEU A 120 4.67 -20.45 10.58
C LEU A 120 4.70 -18.90 10.59
N TYR A 121 3.56 -18.26 10.33
CA TYR A 121 3.41 -16.80 10.40
C TYR A 121 3.74 -16.28 11.79
N ILE A 122 3.18 -16.88 12.85
CA ILE A 122 3.47 -16.54 14.26
C ILE A 122 4.98 -16.66 14.55
N TYR A 123 5.59 -17.77 14.13
CA TYR A 123 7.03 -17.97 14.29
C TYR A 123 7.85 -16.87 13.61
N ARG A 124 7.51 -16.54 12.34
CA ARG A 124 8.21 -15.50 11.58
C ARG A 124 8.12 -14.14 12.25
N GLU A 125 6.92 -13.72 12.65
CA GLU A 125 6.70 -12.42 13.28
C GLU A 125 7.45 -12.29 14.61
N HIS A 126 7.36 -13.28 15.48
CA HIS A 126 8.10 -13.28 16.74
C HIS A 126 9.63 -13.26 16.52
N THR A 127 10.11 -14.01 15.54
CA THR A 127 11.54 -14.01 15.21
C THR A 127 11.97 -12.64 14.68
N ALA A 128 11.19 -12.03 13.80
CA ALA A 128 11.45 -10.71 13.24
C ALA A 128 11.51 -9.63 14.33
N GLN A 129 10.56 -9.64 15.26
CA GLN A 129 10.55 -8.75 16.43
C GLN A 129 11.81 -8.92 17.30
N ARG A 130 12.15 -10.17 17.65
CA ARG A 130 13.32 -10.47 18.49
C ARG A 130 14.63 -9.98 17.90
N ILE A 131 14.81 -10.09 16.58
CA ILE A 131 16.04 -9.66 15.89
C ILE A 131 15.96 -8.23 15.35
N ASN A 132 14.84 -7.53 15.60
CA ASN A 132 14.56 -6.18 15.11
C ASN A 132 14.76 -6.07 13.59
N ARG A 133 14.12 -6.97 12.83
CA ARG A 133 14.18 -7.01 11.37
C ARG A 133 12.78 -7.16 10.78
N PRO A 134 12.53 -6.63 9.57
CA PRO A 134 11.26 -6.87 8.88
C PRO A 134 11.01 -8.38 8.66
N PRO A 135 9.76 -8.87 8.77
CA PRO A 135 9.42 -10.29 8.64
C PRO A 135 9.94 -10.98 7.37
N PHE A 136 9.92 -10.28 6.24
CA PHE A 136 10.41 -10.82 4.97
C PHE A 136 11.94 -11.11 4.97
N LYS A 137 12.71 -10.51 5.90
CA LYS A 137 14.13 -10.80 6.09
C LYS A 137 14.36 -12.10 6.85
N VAL A 138 13.37 -12.56 7.60
CA VAL A 138 13.38 -13.88 8.24
C VAL A 138 12.99 -14.95 7.21
N MET A 139 11.82 -14.79 6.57
CA MET A 139 11.31 -15.73 5.59
C MET A 139 10.25 -15.04 4.70
N SER A 140 10.29 -15.32 3.39
CA SER A 140 9.31 -14.78 2.44
C SER A 140 7.93 -15.41 2.63
N GLU A 141 6.86 -14.72 2.22
CA GLU A 141 5.50 -15.26 2.24
C GLU A 141 5.38 -16.49 1.33
N ALA A 142 6.02 -16.46 0.17
CA ALA A 142 6.04 -17.59 -0.77
C ALA A 142 6.68 -18.84 -0.13
N THR A 143 7.75 -18.66 0.66
CA THR A 143 8.40 -19.76 1.39
C THR A 143 7.48 -20.32 2.47
N LEU A 144 6.81 -19.46 3.26
CA LEU A 144 5.84 -19.90 4.27
C LEU A 144 4.71 -20.73 3.64
N LEU A 145 4.17 -20.25 2.51
CA LEU A 145 3.10 -20.92 1.78
C LEU A 145 3.56 -22.28 1.24
N ALA A 146 4.76 -22.35 0.68
CA ALA A 146 5.34 -23.60 0.19
C ALA A 146 5.53 -24.62 1.34
N ILE A 147 6.05 -24.19 2.49
CA ILE A 147 6.19 -25.05 3.67
C ILE A 147 4.82 -25.59 4.16
N ALA A 148 3.81 -24.71 4.20
CA ALA A 148 2.47 -25.10 4.62
C ALA A 148 1.84 -26.14 3.70
N LYS A 149 2.08 -26.07 2.39
CA LYS A 149 1.61 -27.06 1.40
C LYS A 149 2.39 -28.36 1.44
N THR A 150 3.73 -28.28 1.57
CA THR A 150 4.58 -29.48 1.54
C THR A 150 4.63 -30.24 2.86
N GLN A 151 4.33 -29.56 3.97
CA GLN A 151 4.26 -30.13 5.33
C GLN A 151 5.51 -30.99 5.68
N PRO A 152 6.73 -30.42 5.61
CA PRO A 152 7.96 -31.15 5.83
C PRO A 152 8.03 -31.73 7.25
N GLN A 153 8.59 -32.95 7.35
CA GLN A 153 8.77 -33.64 8.65
C GLN A 153 10.22 -33.69 9.10
N THR A 154 11.15 -33.57 8.14
CA THR A 154 12.60 -33.64 8.41
C THR A 154 13.30 -32.39 7.86
N LEU A 155 14.55 -32.16 8.30
CA LEU A 155 15.37 -31.09 7.75
C LEU A 155 15.69 -31.29 6.26
N ASP A 156 15.77 -32.54 5.83
CA ASP A 156 16.01 -32.86 4.41
C ASP A 156 14.81 -32.49 3.53
N ASP A 157 13.59 -32.62 4.03
CA ASP A 157 12.37 -32.23 3.32
C ASP A 157 12.30 -30.70 3.09
N LEU A 158 13.07 -29.91 3.85
CA LEU A 158 13.14 -28.47 3.68
C LEU A 158 14.02 -28.07 2.49
N LYS A 159 15.00 -28.88 2.09
CA LYS A 159 15.98 -28.53 1.06
C LYS A 159 15.37 -28.19 -0.31
N PRO A 160 14.34 -28.91 -0.81
CA PRO A 160 13.71 -28.60 -2.10
C PRO A 160 12.80 -27.36 -2.06
N ILE A 161 12.48 -26.84 -0.88
CA ILE A 161 11.54 -25.72 -0.74
C ILE A 161 12.21 -24.40 -1.14
N PRO A 162 11.63 -23.63 -2.09
CA PRO A 162 12.18 -22.35 -2.50
C PRO A 162 12.35 -21.38 -1.32
N GLY A 163 13.55 -20.83 -1.18
CA GLY A 163 13.89 -19.91 -0.07
C GLY A 163 14.46 -20.62 1.18
N MET A 164 14.44 -21.95 1.25
CA MET A 164 15.07 -22.74 2.31
C MET A 164 16.49 -23.17 1.92
N THR A 165 17.41 -22.19 1.87
CA THR A 165 18.85 -22.45 1.66
C THR A 165 19.45 -23.17 2.87
N ASP A 166 20.65 -23.77 2.73
CA ASP A 166 21.36 -24.41 3.86
C ASP A 166 21.51 -23.46 5.06
N GLY A 167 21.79 -22.19 4.80
CA GLY A 167 21.87 -21.18 5.86
C GLY A 167 20.53 -20.87 6.52
N GLN A 168 19.41 -20.97 5.80
CA GLN A 168 18.05 -20.85 6.35
C GLN A 168 17.67 -22.11 7.15
N ILE A 169 17.99 -23.29 6.63
CA ILE A 169 17.75 -24.56 7.32
C ILE A 169 18.53 -24.62 8.64
N SER A 170 19.80 -24.25 8.61
CA SER A 170 20.63 -24.20 9.82
C SER A 170 20.07 -23.26 10.91
N ARG A 171 19.57 -22.10 10.52
CA ARG A 171 19.06 -21.08 11.47
C ARG A 171 17.63 -21.33 11.92
N HIS A 172 16.77 -21.82 11.04
CA HIS A 172 15.33 -21.83 11.22
C HIS A 172 14.68 -23.20 11.10
N GLY A 173 15.40 -24.23 10.55
CA GLY A 173 14.83 -25.51 10.16
C GLY A 173 14.07 -26.20 11.29
N MET A 174 14.69 -26.40 12.45
CA MET A 174 14.02 -27.03 13.61
C MET A 174 12.79 -26.22 14.09
N HIS A 175 12.86 -24.91 14.07
CA HIS A 175 11.74 -24.08 14.47
C HIS A 175 10.58 -24.14 13.47
N VAL A 176 10.89 -24.24 12.18
CA VAL A 176 9.92 -24.44 11.11
C VAL A 176 9.21 -25.78 11.26
N LEU A 177 9.96 -26.88 11.46
CA LEU A 177 9.38 -28.21 11.69
C LEU A 177 8.48 -28.22 12.96
N ASN A 178 8.92 -27.59 14.02
CA ASN A 178 8.10 -27.43 15.24
C ASN A 178 6.81 -26.61 14.97
N ALA A 179 6.87 -25.59 14.12
CA ALA A 179 5.67 -24.84 13.71
C ALA A 179 4.72 -25.72 12.88
N VAL A 180 5.25 -26.53 11.97
CA VAL A 180 4.45 -27.51 11.20
C VAL A 180 3.75 -28.51 12.14
N ILE A 181 4.48 -29.06 13.13
CA ILE A 181 3.93 -29.99 14.14
C ILE A 181 2.82 -29.31 14.96
N ARG A 182 3.03 -28.06 15.40
CA ARG A 182 1.99 -27.30 16.09
C ARG A 182 0.77 -27.07 15.20
N GLY A 183 0.98 -26.72 13.93
CA GLY A 183 -0.10 -26.52 12.97
C GLY A 183 -0.95 -27.77 12.73
N HIS A 184 -0.34 -28.96 12.79
CA HIS A 184 -1.08 -30.24 12.73
C HIS A 184 -2.01 -30.46 13.93
N LYS A 185 -1.63 -29.93 15.11
CA LYS A 185 -2.39 -30.07 16.37
C LYS A 185 -3.32 -28.89 16.64
N ALA A 186 -3.11 -27.77 15.97
CA ALA A 186 -3.85 -26.53 16.21
C ALA A 186 -5.32 -26.64 15.75
N PRO A 187 -6.24 -25.87 16.35
CA PRO A 187 -7.58 -25.70 15.83
C PRO A 187 -7.56 -25.16 14.42
N LEU A 188 -8.45 -25.69 13.57
CA LEU A 188 -8.58 -25.23 12.19
C LEU A 188 -9.04 -23.77 12.17
N PRO A 189 -8.35 -22.88 11.48
CA PRO A 189 -8.77 -21.51 11.36
C PRO A 189 -9.99 -21.40 10.47
N HIS A 190 -10.95 -20.58 10.89
CA HIS A 190 -12.08 -20.26 10.04
C HIS A 190 -11.67 -19.21 9.01
N HIS A 191 -12.15 -19.39 7.80
CA HIS A 191 -11.96 -18.39 6.74
C HIS A 191 -12.60 -17.07 7.20
N PRO A 192 -11.90 -15.92 7.13
CA PRO A 192 -12.53 -14.66 7.47
C PRO A 192 -13.73 -14.43 6.55
N HIS A 193 -14.87 -14.17 7.15
CA HIS A 193 -16.05 -13.76 6.40
C HIS A 193 -15.75 -12.37 5.80
N ILE A 194 -15.73 -12.30 4.48
CA ILE A 194 -15.69 -11.01 3.78
C ILE A 194 -17.14 -10.60 3.64
N GLU A 195 -17.54 -9.60 4.39
CA GLU A 195 -18.80 -8.92 4.09
C GLU A 195 -18.72 -8.43 2.65
N ARG A 196 -19.58 -8.95 1.81
CA ARG A 196 -19.73 -8.43 0.46
C ARG A 196 -20.49 -7.12 0.56
N GLU A 197 -20.02 -6.11 -0.16
CA GLU A 197 -20.83 -4.91 -0.35
C GLU A 197 -22.13 -5.29 -1.05
N ASP A 198 -23.20 -4.58 -0.75
CA ASP A 198 -24.49 -4.76 -1.40
C ASP A 198 -24.37 -4.54 -2.91
N ASP A 199 -25.12 -5.31 -3.68
CA ASP A 199 -25.05 -5.23 -5.15
C ASP A 199 -25.33 -3.81 -5.65
N GLU A 200 -26.25 -3.08 -5.03
CA GLU A 200 -26.51 -1.67 -5.33
C GLU A 200 -25.29 -0.77 -5.08
N VAL A 201 -24.51 -1.04 -4.02
CA VAL A 201 -23.26 -0.30 -3.74
C VAL A 201 -22.23 -0.58 -4.81
N LEU A 202 -22.13 -1.84 -5.23
CA LEU A 202 -21.22 -2.26 -6.30
C LEU A 202 -21.58 -1.61 -7.63
N GLU A 203 -22.86 -1.55 -8.00
CA GLU A 203 -23.33 -0.92 -9.23
C GLU A 203 -23.02 0.58 -9.23
N ARG A 204 -23.32 1.27 -8.12
CA ARG A 204 -22.97 2.69 -7.95
C ARG A 204 -21.45 2.93 -8.05
N TYR A 205 -20.67 2.09 -7.40
CA TYR A 205 -19.21 2.18 -7.47
C TYR A 205 -18.67 1.98 -8.89
N GLU A 206 -19.15 0.99 -9.63
CA GLU A 206 -18.71 0.75 -11.01
C GLU A 206 -19.13 1.87 -11.97
N ALA A 207 -20.30 2.48 -11.76
CA ALA A 207 -20.73 3.66 -12.53
C ALA A 207 -19.80 4.86 -12.26
N LEU A 208 -19.52 5.14 -11.00
CA LEU A 208 -18.60 6.20 -10.58
C LEU A 208 -17.16 5.94 -11.06
N ARG A 209 -16.70 4.69 -11.04
CA ARG A 209 -15.37 4.29 -11.51
C ARG A 209 -15.22 4.51 -13.01
N ARG A 210 -16.24 4.19 -13.81
CA ARG A 210 -16.25 4.46 -15.27
C ARG A 210 -16.19 5.95 -15.55
N TRP A 211 -17.02 6.74 -14.89
CA TRP A 211 -16.99 8.19 -14.95
C TRP A 211 -15.60 8.77 -14.60
N ARG A 212 -15.06 8.38 -13.46
CA ARG A 212 -13.74 8.81 -12.99
C ARG A 212 -12.64 8.54 -14.01
N LYS A 213 -12.68 7.35 -14.65
CA LYS A 213 -11.72 6.98 -15.69
C LYS A 213 -11.83 7.89 -16.91
N GLY A 214 -13.06 8.22 -17.35
CA GLY A 214 -13.28 9.16 -18.45
C GLY A 214 -12.73 10.54 -18.15
N ARG A 215 -13.06 11.09 -16.97
CA ARG A 215 -12.54 12.40 -16.54
C ARG A 215 -11.01 12.45 -16.41
N ALA A 216 -10.41 11.36 -15.94
CA ALA A 216 -8.95 11.25 -15.87
C ALA A 216 -8.31 11.28 -17.26
N GLN A 217 -8.87 10.58 -18.23
CA GLN A 217 -8.41 10.58 -19.62
C GLN A 217 -8.52 11.96 -20.28
N GLU A 218 -9.67 12.64 -20.12
CA GLU A 218 -9.89 14.01 -20.63
C GLU A 218 -8.86 15.02 -20.07
N ARG A 219 -8.47 14.84 -18.81
CA ARG A 219 -7.53 15.74 -18.13
C ARG A 219 -6.07 15.33 -18.27
N GLY A 220 -5.78 14.15 -18.82
CA GLY A 220 -4.42 13.60 -18.92
C GLY A 220 -3.79 13.32 -17.55
N VAL A 221 -4.58 12.83 -16.56
CA VAL A 221 -4.13 12.52 -15.21
C VAL A 221 -4.51 11.10 -14.81
N GLU A 222 -3.93 10.60 -13.72
CA GLU A 222 -4.35 9.34 -13.13
C GLU A 222 -5.74 9.45 -12.46
N SER A 223 -6.51 8.36 -12.47
CA SER A 223 -7.91 8.37 -12.01
C SER A 223 -8.08 8.81 -10.56
N ASP A 224 -7.15 8.52 -9.68
CA ASP A 224 -7.20 8.89 -8.27
C ASP A 224 -6.88 10.37 -8.01
N VAL A 225 -6.34 11.09 -9.00
CA VAL A 225 -6.27 12.56 -8.96
C VAL A 225 -7.66 13.17 -9.03
N ILE A 226 -8.58 12.59 -9.81
CA ILE A 226 -9.97 13.05 -9.90
C ILE A 226 -10.68 12.86 -8.56
N VAL A 227 -10.76 11.61 -8.11
CA VAL A 227 -11.32 11.22 -6.79
C VAL A 227 -10.52 10.02 -6.28
N PRO A 228 -9.95 10.06 -5.06
CA PRO A 228 -9.28 8.91 -4.46
C PRO A 228 -10.20 7.70 -4.36
N ARG A 229 -9.62 6.50 -4.39
CA ARG A 229 -10.40 5.26 -4.41
C ARG A 229 -11.27 5.07 -3.15
N ASP A 230 -10.72 5.38 -2.01
CA ASP A 230 -11.40 5.32 -0.71
C ASP A 230 -12.60 6.26 -0.65
N VAL A 231 -12.42 7.48 -1.12
CA VAL A 231 -13.49 8.49 -1.24
C VAL A 231 -14.58 8.02 -2.21
N LEU A 232 -14.21 7.42 -3.35
CA LEU A 232 -15.16 6.92 -4.32
C LEU A 232 -16.04 5.80 -3.75
N TRP A 233 -15.46 4.91 -2.92
CA TRP A 233 -16.22 3.89 -2.19
C TRP A 233 -17.17 4.51 -1.17
N GLU A 234 -16.73 5.51 -0.44
CA GLU A 234 -17.57 6.20 0.54
C GLU A 234 -18.77 6.91 -0.13
N ILE A 235 -18.55 7.52 -1.30
CA ILE A 235 -19.62 8.09 -2.12
C ILE A 235 -20.61 7.00 -2.55
N ALA A 236 -20.15 5.85 -3.00
CA ALA A 236 -21.00 4.74 -3.44
C ALA A 236 -21.86 4.17 -2.30
N ARG A 237 -21.28 4.05 -1.08
CA ARG A 237 -21.97 3.56 0.11
C ARG A 237 -23.02 4.53 0.62
N ARG A 238 -22.67 5.81 0.74
CA ARG A 238 -23.58 6.83 1.26
C ARG A 238 -24.66 7.26 0.27
N ALA A 239 -24.41 7.07 -1.03
CA ALA A 239 -25.32 7.42 -2.11
C ALA A 239 -25.97 8.81 -1.94
N PRO A 240 -25.18 9.92 -1.85
CA PRO A 240 -25.70 11.25 -1.65
C PRO A 240 -26.66 11.65 -2.77
N ARG A 241 -27.76 12.32 -2.40
CA ARG A 241 -28.83 12.73 -3.32
C ARG A 241 -28.74 14.18 -3.74
N ILE A 242 -28.09 14.99 -2.93
CA ILE A 242 -27.90 16.43 -3.15
C ILE A 242 -26.43 16.81 -2.93
N PRO A 243 -25.91 17.86 -3.59
CA PRO A 243 -24.51 18.29 -3.45
C PRO A 243 -24.07 18.57 -2.00
N GLY A 244 -24.98 19.07 -1.14
CA GLY A 244 -24.68 19.34 0.26
C GLY A 244 -24.30 18.11 1.08
N GLU A 245 -24.82 16.93 0.74
CA GLU A 245 -24.48 15.67 1.43
C GLU A 245 -23.04 15.21 1.12
N LEU A 246 -22.46 15.68 0.02
CA LEU A 246 -21.06 15.43 -0.30
C LEU A 246 -20.08 16.10 0.67
N GLU A 247 -20.52 17.09 1.46
CA GLU A 247 -19.69 17.74 2.48
C GLU A 247 -19.34 16.82 3.64
N GLN A 248 -20.18 15.82 3.88
CA GLN A 248 -19.98 14.85 4.95
C GLN A 248 -18.99 13.73 4.56
N ILE A 249 -18.55 13.70 3.30
CA ILE A 249 -17.64 12.68 2.82
C ILE A 249 -16.20 13.12 3.08
N ALA A 250 -15.55 12.43 4.00
CA ALA A 250 -14.16 12.70 4.34
C ALA A 250 -13.25 12.54 3.12
N GLY A 251 -12.39 13.51 2.87
CA GLY A 251 -11.45 13.48 1.75
C GLY A 251 -12.03 13.94 0.40
N PHE A 252 -13.31 14.32 0.35
CA PHE A 252 -13.94 14.96 -0.81
C PHE A 252 -14.09 16.46 -0.54
N GLY A 253 -13.02 17.21 -0.74
CA GLY A 253 -12.92 18.60 -0.36
C GLY A 253 -13.69 19.57 -1.27
N PRO A 254 -13.71 20.86 -0.92
CA PRO A 254 -14.54 21.89 -1.59
C PRO A 254 -14.22 22.04 -3.07
N THR A 255 -12.96 21.95 -3.47
CA THR A 255 -12.54 22.08 -4.88
C THR A 255 -13.10 20.93 -5.72
N ARG A 256 -12.99 19.69 -5.25
CA ARG A 256 -13.55 18.52 -5.94
C ARG A 256 -15.08 18.53 -5.94
N ARG A 257 -15.71 18.99 -4.86
CA ARG A 257 -17.18 19.15 -4.80
C ARG A 257 -17.68 20.14 -5.83
N ALA A 258 -17.07 21.31 -5.90
CA ALA A 258 -17.44 22.33 -6.89
C ALA A 258 -17.27 21.83 -8.32
N LYS A 259 -16.22 21.04 -8.58
CA LYS A 259 -15.85 20.59 -9.91
C LYS A 259 -16.65 19.37 -10.39
N TYR A 260 -16.97 18.45 -9.50
CA TYR A 260 -17.51 17.13 -9.85
C TYR A 260 -18.80 16.76 -9.11
N GLY A 261 -19.21 17.56 -8.13
CA GLY A 261 -20.33 17.18 -7.25
C GLY A 261 -21.65 16.95 -7.99
N GLU A 262 -22.01 17.83 -8.91
CA GLU A 262 -23.25 17.70 -9.68
C GLU A 262 -23.25 16.45 -10.59
N GLU A 263 -22.11 16.17 -11.25
CA GLU A 263 -21.98 15.00 -12.11
C GLU A 263 -22.12 13.69 -11.31
N ILE A 264 -21.47 13.65 -10.14
CA ILE A 264 -21.55 12.50 -9.23
C ILE A 264 -23.00 12.25 -8.81
N ILE A 265 -23.73 13.30 -8.38
CA ILE A 265 -25.12 13.19 -8.00
C ILE A 265 -25.99 12.68 -9.15
N GLN A 266 -25.77 13.19 -10.38
CA GLN A 266 -26.52 12.72 -11.56
C GLN A 266 -26.26 11.24 -11.87
N ILE A 267 -25.00 10.78 -11.71
CA ILE A 267 -24.65 9.38 -11.91
C ILE A 267 -25.38 8.50 -10.88
N LEU A 268 -25.36 8.88 -9.60
CA LEU A 268 -26.02 8.13 -8.54
C LEU A 268 -27.53 8.04 -8.73
N LYS A 269 -28.19 9.13 -9.16
CA LYS A 269 -29.62 9.15 -9.47
C LYS A 269 -30.03 8.18 -10.57
N ARG A 270 -29.13 7.83 -11.49
CA ARG A 270 -29.42 6.87 -12.57
C ARG A 270 -29.26 5.41 -12.11
N GLN A 271 -28.70 5.18 -10.94
CA GLN A 271 -28.45 3.86 -10.36
C GLN A 271 -29.42 3.56 -9.18
N MET A 272 -30.34 4.45 -8.92
CA MET A 272 -31.46 4.29 -7.99
C MET A 272 -32.74 3.98 -8.76
#